data_6643c9b4732a575540309e1a9e6d2680
#
_entry.id   6643c9b4732a575540309e1a9e6d2680
#
_cell.length_a   1.000
_cell.length_b   1.000
_cell.length_c   1.000
_cell.angle_alpha   90.00
_cell.angle_beta   90.00
_cell.angle_gamma   90.00
#
_symmetry.space_group_name_H-M   'P 1'
#
loop_
_entity.id
_entity.type
_entity.pdbx_description
1 polymer ?
#
loop_
_entity_poly.entity_id
_entity_poly.type
_entity_poly.pdbx_seq_one_letter_code
_entity_poly.pdbx_strand_id
1 'polypeptide(L)'
;MEQRVGAAADAFVEDTYLPPRFGLFELLRRVRTDQLTTIVPEMFGRSLLHNRILFLHSFLVNKPEYVEHVLLTNQANYAKSHFLRNMLGPLLGQGLLISEGDFWRRQRRIAAPAFHSRRIADFVATMAACTEASLARWGTMAQPFDVAGEMMALTLDIICRTMFSTDVSEDTAAVRRLMDMVVRMPVSMLDLFGLPQWLPRPKAAPLRHAIVAFDALVARFLAERRADPAERNDLLAMLLAARDPETGEGMSDKQLRDEILTIFMAGHETTANALAWVWFLLAQHPDAEARLHEEVDRVLGGRMPSFADLAALKWTRMVIEEALRLYPPAHAVARRAIDEDWIGGVRIPPGASMSISIYVTHRNPNIWPDPARFDPERFAPEAVARRHRFAYLPFGGGPRVCIGNTFAIAEAQVIVAAIAQRYRLRLAPGRVVEPVGLLTLRPKNGVWVTLEPRKAAA
;
A
#
# COMPACT_ATOMS: atom_id res chain seq x y z
N MET A 1 19.76 9.42 -12.60
CA MET A 1 19.16 8.15 -13.12
C MET A 1 18.08 8.39 -14.19
N GLU A 2 17.89 9.65 -14.59
CA GLU A 2 16.81 10.09 -15.51
C GLU A 2 17.15 10.12 -17.02
N GLN A 3 18.38 9.87 -17.43
CA GLN A 3 18.81 10.20 -18.80
C GLN A 3 18.90 9.03 -19.80
N ARG A 4 18.32 7.85 -19.54
CA ARG A 4 18.38 6.72 -20.51
C ARG A 4 17.05 5.94 -20.71
N VAL A 5 15.93 6.58 -20.67
CA VAL A 5 14.63 5.94 -20.99
C VAL A 5 14.01 6.56 -22.26
N GLY A 6 14.81 6.81 -23.24
CA GLY A 6 14.35 7.38 -24.50
C GLY A 6 14.81 6.55 -25.70
N ALA A 7 14.25 5.37 -25.91
CA ALA A 7 14.29 4.66 -27.18
C ALA A 7 12.92 4.00 -27.41
N ALA A 8 12.40 4.13 -28.62
CA ALA A 8 11.08 3.71 -29.04
C ALA A 8 10.73 2.29 -28.56
N ALA A 9 9.52 2.18 -28.01
CA ALA A 9 8.96 0.94 -27.53
C ALA A 9 8.44 0.10 -28.71
N ASP A 10 9.23 -0.85 -29.16
CA ASP A 10 8.75 -1.92 -30.00
C ASP A 10 9.02 -3.26 -29.31
N ALA A 11 7.93 -3.88 -28.88
CA ALA A 11 7.83 -5.24 -28.34
C ALA A 11 8.61 -5.55 -27.05
N PHE A 12 7.96 -6.26 -26.13
CA PHE A 12 8.63 -6.90 -24.99
C PHE A 12 9.75 -7.80 -25.45
N VAL A 13 10.94 -7.62 -24.89
CA VAL A 13 12.09 -8.48 -25.19
C VAL A 13 11.86 -9.83 -24.53
N GLU A 14 11.91 -10.91 -25.32
CA GLU A 14 11.64 -12.28 -24.88
C GLU A 14 12.87 -12.99 -24.28
N ASP A 15 14.05 -12.38 -24.31
CA ASP A 15 15.23 -12.95 -23.64
C ASP A 15 15.05 -12.91 -22.13
N THR A 16 14.92 -14.09 -21.54
CA THR A 16 14.45 -14.26 -20.16
C THR A 16 15.53 -14.35 -19.12
N TYR A 17 16.77 -14.69 -19.51
CA TYR A 17 17.83 -14.86 -18.54
C TYR A 17 18.58 -13.54 -18.24
N LEU A 18 18.56 -13.16 -16.96
CA LEU A 18 19.38 -12.06 -16.45
C LEU A 18 20.35 -12.62 -15.41
N PRO A 19 21.67 -12.63 -15.68
CA PRO A 19 22.63 -13.10 -14.69
C PRO A 19 22.59 -12.25 -13.43
N PRO A 20 22.87 -12.83 -12.24
CA PRO A 20 22.92 -12.07 -11.00
C PRO A 20 23.95 -10.95 -11.09
N ARG A 21 23.53 -9.69 -10.97
CA ARG A 21 24.44 -8.53 -10.98
C ARG A 21 25.10 -8.26 -9.63
N PHE A 22 24.57 -8.86 -8.57
CA PHE A 22 25.00 -8.64 -7.20
C PHE A 22 25.41 -9.98 -6.59
N GLY A 23 26.53 -10.01 -5.90
CA GLY A 23 26.85 -11.11 -5.00
C GLY A 23 25.81 -11.23 -3.86
N LEU A 24 25.70 -12.40 -3.25
CA LEU A 24 24.67 -12.69 -2.25
C LEU A 24 24.66 -11.68 -1.08
N PHE A 25 25.83 -11.29 -0.57
CA PHE A 25 25.94 -10.32 0.52
C PHE A 25 25.47 -8.93 0.12
N GLU A 26 25.81 -8.49 -1.09
CA GLU A 26 25.39 -7.19 -1.62
C GLU A 26 23.88 -7.18 -1.88
N LEU A 27 23.32 -8.24 -2.43
CA LEU A 27 21.88 -8.39 -2.60
C LEU A 27 21.15 -8.28 -1.26
N LEU A 28 21.63 -8.98 -0.23
CA LEU A 28 21.08 -8.89 1.11
C LEU A 28 21.16 -7.49 1.70
N ARG A 29 22.31 -6.84 1.54
CA ARG A 29 22.46 -5.46 2.00
C ARG A 29 21.43 -4.56 1.34
N ARG A 30 21.24 -4.67 0.02
CA ARG A 30 20.27 -3.88 -0.76
C ARG A 30 18.83 -4.18 -0.32
N VAL A 31 18.44 -5.43 -0.24
CA VAL A 31 17.10 -5.84 0.22
C VAL A 31 16.80 -5.32 1.64
N ARG A 32 17.81 -5.19 2.49
CA ARG A 32 17.67 -4.67 3.85
C ARG A 32 17.56 -3.15 3.94
N THR A 33 18.27 -2.45 3.07
CA THR A 33 18.40 -0.99 3.17
C THR A 33 17.46 -0.26 2.22
N ASP A 34 17.30 -0.81 0.99
CA ASP A 34 16.43 -0.25 -0.04
C ASP A 34 16.28 -1.26 -1.18
N GLN A 35 15.11 -1.89 -1.25
CA GLN A 35 14.80 -2.89 -2.27
C GLN A 35 14.79 -2.30 -3.69
N LEU A 36 14.51 -0.99 -3.86
CA LEU A 36 14.57 -0.35 -5.18
C LEU A 36 15.96 -0.39 -5.79
N THR A 37 17.02 -0.44 -4.99
CA THR A 37 18.40 -0.55 -5.48
C THR A 37 18.73 -1.91 -6.10
N THR A 38 17.83 -2.88 -5.98
CA THR A 38 17.94 -4.16 -6.68
C THR A 38 17.39 -4.12 -8.11
N ILE A 39 16.63 -3.07 -8.44
CA ILE A 39 16.03 -2.87 -9.76
C ILE A 39 17.11 -2.34 -10.70
N VAL A 40 17.25 -2.98 -11.85
CA VAL A 40 18.18 -2.57 -12.91
C VAL A 40 17.42 -2.13 -14.16
N PRO A 41 17.98 -1.26 -15.01
CA PRO A 41 17.27 -0.70 -16.17
C PRO A 41 16.67 -1.74 -17.11
N GLU A 42 17.33 -2.88 -17.26
CA GLU A 42 16.89 -3.98 -18.12
C GLU A 42 15.58 -4.61 -17.69
N MET A 43 15.17 -4.43 -16.42
CA MET A 43 13.91 -4.97 -15.92
C MET A 43 12.69 -4.26 -16.50
N PHE A 44 12.80 -2.99 -16.90
CA PHE A 44 11.64 -2.19 -17.31
C PHE A 44 11.02 -2.59 -18.64
N GLY A 45 11.82 -3.10 -19.61
CA GLY A 45 11.34 -3.44 -20.95
C GLY A 45 11.06 -4.93 -21.19
N ARG A 46 11.33 -5.79 -20.22
CA ARG A 46 11.21 -7.26 -20.40
C ARG A 46 9.89 -7.81 -19.90
N SER A 47 9.38 -8.84 -20.57
CA SER A 47 8.12 -9.52 -20.21
C SER A 47 8.26 -10.43 -18.99
N LEU A 48 9.31 -11.23 -18.99
CA LEU A 48 9.65 -12.21 -17.95
C LEU A 48 11.15 -12.27 -17.80
N LEU A 49 11.65 -12.17 -16.57
CA LEU A 49 13.07 -12.29 -16.26
C LEU A 49 13.29 -13.46 -15.32
N HIS A 50 14.22 -14.32 -15.68
CA HIS A 50 14.66 -15.45 -14.86
C HIS A 50 16.04 -15.17 -14.27
N ASN A 51 16.16 -15.37 -12.99
CA ASN A 51 17.42 -15.37 -12.25
C ASN A 51 17.51 -16.64 -11.39
N ARG A 52 18.73 -17.13 -11.21
CA ARG A 52 18.99 -18.27 -10.35
C ARG A 52 20.06 -17.93 -9.32
N ILE A 53 19.70 -18.07 -8.06
CA ILE A 53 20.63 -17.88 -6.93
C ILE A 53 20.75 -19.23 -6.24
N LEU A 54 21.91 -19.87 -6.40
CA LEU A 54 22.13 -21.26 -5.94
C LEU A 54 21.07 -22.21 -6.57
N PHE A 55 20.21 -22.78 -5.72
CA PHE A 55 19.12 -23.68 -6.11
C PHE A 55 17.77 -22.97 -6.26
N LEU A 56 17.69 -21.69 -5.93
CA LEU A 56 16.46 -20.92 -6.00
C LEU A 56 16.26 -20.29 -7.37
N HIS A 57 15.17 -20.65 -8.02
CA HIS A 57 14.69 -19.99 -9.22
C HIS A 57 13.83 -18.78 -8.84
N SER A 58 14.16 -17.63 -9.38
CA SER A 58 13.42 -16.38 -9.18
C SER A 58 13.04 -15.78 -10.53
N PHE A 59 11.78 -15.45 -10.67
CA PHE A 59 11.24 -14.83 -11.88
C PHE A 59 10.65 -13.46 -11.54
N LEU A 60 10.96 -12.45 -12.35
CA LEU A 60 10.26 -11.18 -12.37
C LEU A 60 9.24 -11.23 -13.52
N VAL A 61 7.99 -11.06 -13.21
CA VAL A 61 6.87 -11.07 -14.16
C VAL A 61 6.40 -9.65 -14.38
N ASN A 62 6.49 -9.15 -15.62
CA ASN A 62 6.26 -7.75 -15.92
C ASN A 62 5.25 -7.51 -17.07
N LYS A 63 5.02 -8.49 -17.96
CA LYS A 63 4.00 -8.40 -19.02
C LYS A 63 2.60 -8.58 -18.39
N PRO A 64 1.63 -7.68 -18.67
CA PRO A 64 0.30 -7.72 -18.02
C PRO A 64 -0.43 -9.06 -18.14
N GLU A 65 -0.33 -9.75 -19.29
CA GLU A 65 -0.94 -11.05 -19.52
C GLU A 65 -0.31 -12.14 -18.64
N TYR A 66 0.99 -12.06 -18.39
CA TYR A 66 1.71 -13.00 -17.52
C TYR A 66 1.40 -12.70 -16.03
N VAL A 67 1.24 -11.43 -15.70
CA VAL A 67 0.78 -11.01 -14.37
C VAL A 67 -0.64 -11.51 -14.14
N GLU A 68 -1.53 -11.40 -15.13
CA GLU A 68 -2.90 -11.95 -15.07
C GLU A 68 -2.88 -13.48 -14.88
N HIS A 69 -2.00 -14.19 -15.60
CA HIS A 69 -1.85 -15.62 -15.43
C HIS A 69 -1.53 -16.00 -13.99
N VAL A 70 -0.50 -15.36 -13.40
CA VAL A 70 -0.06 -15.66 -12.03
C VAL A 70 -1.07 -15.23 -10.96
N LEU A 71 -1.74 -14.10 -11.12
CA LEU A 71 -2.60 -13.53 -10.09
C LEU A 71 -4.08 -13.93 -10.21
N LEU A 72 -4.53 -14.35 -11.40
CA LEU A 72 -5.92 -14.63 -11.66
C LEU A 72 -6.12 -16.01 -12.30
N THR A 73 -5.65 -16.22 -13.54
CA THR A 73 -6.05 -17.36 -14.38
C THR A 73 -5.55 -18.68 -13.79
N ASN A 74 -4.30 -18.74 -13.33
CA ASN A 74 -3.70 -19.90 -12.67
C ASN A 74 -3.35 -19.65 -11.20
N GLN A 75 -4.10 -18.75 -10.54
CA GLN A 75 -3.80 -18.30 -9.16
C GLN A 75 -3.77 -19.44 -8.13
N ALA A 76 -4.43 -20.56 -8.41
CA ALA A 76 -4.44 -21.73 -7.54
C ALA A 76 -3.05 -22.39 -7.43
N ASN A 77 -2.22 -22.28 -8.49
CA ASN A 77 -0.84 -22.76 -8.51
C ASN A 77 0.17 -21.82 -7.86
N TYR A 78 -0.27 -20.66 -7.32
CA TYR A 78 0.62 -19.63 -6.81
C TYR A 78 0.31 -19.24 -5.37
N ALA A 79 1.03 -19.85 -4.44
CA ALA A 79 0.97 -19.53 -3.02
C ALA A 79 1.73 -18.23 -2.68
N LYS A 80 1.51 -17.66 -1.51
CA LYS A 80 2.32 -16.54 -0.99
C LYS A 80 3.75 -16.98 -0.75
N SER A 81 4.70 -16.07 -0.97
CA SER A 81 6.12 -16.37 -0.78
C SER A 81 6.43 -16.72 0.69
N HIS A 82 7.36 -17.64 0.89
CA HIS A 82 7.87 -17.96 2.23
C HIS A 82 8.50 -16.74 2.90
N PHE A 83 9.14 -15.88 2.12
CA PHE A 83 9.73 -14.63 2.61
C PHE A 83 8.71 -13.76 3.34
N LEU A 84 7.55 -13.47 2.72
CA LEU A 84 6.51 -12.65 3.33
C LEU A 84 5.95 -13.30 4.60
N ARG A 85 5.70 -14.61 4.54
CA ARG A 85 5.19 -15.38 5.68
C ARG A 85 6.17 -15.42 6.85
N ASN A 86 7.45 -15.58 6.57
CA ASN A 86 8.48 -15.61 7.61
C ASN A 86 8.72 -14.23 8.23
N MET A 87 8.65 -13.18 7.42
CA MET A 87 8.87 -11.81 7.88
C MET A 87 7.71 -11.28 8.72
N LEU A 88 6.48 -11.40 8.23
CA LEU A 88 5.29 -10.80 8.88
C LEU A 88 4.48 -11.79 9.73
N GLY A 89 4.61 -13.10 9.49
CA GLY A 89 3.85 -14.13 10.21
C GLY A 89 3.96 -14.07 11.73
N PRO A 90 5.14 -13.85 12.32
CA PRO A 90 5.28 -13.71 13.77
C PRO A 90 4.44 -12.59 14.38
N LEU A 91 4.21 -11.51 13.62
CA LEU A 91 3.41 -10.36 14.05
C LEU A 91 1.93 -10.52 13.69
N LEU A 92 1.63 -10.86 12.43
CA LEU A 92 0.27 -10.87 11.88
C LEU A 92 -0.45 -12.22 12.04
N GLY A 93 0.23 -13.24 12.54
CA GLY A 93 -0.36 -14.56 12.74
C GLY A 93 -0.93 -15.16 11.45
N GLN A 94 -2.21 -15.47 11.44
CA GLN A 94 -2.97 -15.97 10.31
C GLN A 94 -3.96 -14.94 9.74
N GLY A 95 -3.70 -13.64 9.91
CA GLY A 95 -4.53 -12.58 9.35
C GLY A 95 -4.56 -12.60 7.80
N LEU A 96 -5.50 -11.87 7.23
CA LEU A 96 -5.85 -11.90 5.80
C LEU A 96 -4.66 -11.69 4.85
N LEU A 97 -3.65 -10.93 5.27
CA LEU A 97 -2.45 -10.70 4.49
C LEU A 97 -1.56 -11.95 4.37
N ILE A 98 -1.56 -12.84 5.38
CA ILE A 98 -0.64 -13.98 5.50
C ILE A 98 -1.32 -15.32 5.21
N SER A 99 -2.59 -15.45 5.58
CA SER A 99 -3.34 -16.71 5.48
C SER A 99 -3.50 -17.22 4.04
N GLU A 100 -3.70 -18.52 3.89
CA GLU A 100 -3.76 -19.24 2.62
C GLU A 100 -4.94 -20.22 2.57
N GLY A 101 -5.24 -20.74 1.38
CA GLY A 101 -6.21 -21.79 1.13
C GLY A 101 -7.63 -21.45 1.57
N ASP A 102 -8.35 -22.45 2.10
CA ASP A 102 -9.74 -22.31 2.55
C ASP A 102 -9.87 -21.40 3.76
N PHE A 103 -8.88 -21.42 4.64
CA PHE A 103 -8.84 -20.51 5.79
C PHE A 103 -8.86 -19.04 5.33
N TRP A 104 -8.02 -18.66 4.37
CA TRP A 104 -8.05 -17.32 3.81
C TRP A 104 -9.38 -17.01 3.13
N ARG A 105 -9.95 -17.95 2.34
CA ARG A 105 -11.24 -17.75 1.66
C ARG A 105 -12.34 -17.44 2.66
N ARG A 106 -12.38 -18.20 3.76
CA ARG A 106 -13.32 -17.97 4.86
C ARG A 106 -13.12 -16.61 5.51
N GLN A 107 -11.89 -16.25 5.92
CA GLN A 107 -11.60 -14.96 6.56
C GLN A 107 -11.97 -13.78 5.64
N ARG A 108 -11.61 -13.87 4.35
CA ARG A 108 -11.97 -12.83 3.40
C ARG A 108 -13.48 -12.68 3.22
N ARG A 109 -14.23 -13.77 3.16
CA ARG A 109 -15.69 -13.75 3.06
C ARG A 109 -16.34 -13.10 4.27
N ILE A 110 -15.83 -13.38 5.47
CA ILE A 110 -16.28 -12.78 6.72
C ILE A 110 -15.98 -11.28 6.77
N ALA A 111 -14.78 -10.85 6.36
CA ALA A 111 -14.36 -9.45 6.47
C ALA A 111 -14.90 -8.56 5.33
N ALA A 112 -15.19 -9.10 4.15
CA ALA A 112 -15.56 -8.32 2.96
C ALA A 112 -16.76 -7.39 3.14
N PRO A 113 -17.84 -7.76 3.85
CA PRO A 113 -18.99 -6.87 4.04
C PRO A 113 -18.66 -5.54 4.72
N ALA A 114 -17.64 -5.52 5.60
CA ALA A 114 -17.19 -4.32 6.30
C ALA A 114 -16.55 -3.27 5.35
N PHE A 115 -16.06 -3.72 4.19
CA PHE A 115 -15.43 -2.87 3.16
C PHE A 115 -16.37 -2.56 1.99
N HIS A 116 -17.66 -2.87 2.12
CA HIS A 116 -18.64 -2.56 1.08
C HIS A 116 -18.88 -1.04 0.98
N SER A 117 -19.13 -0.52 -0.22
CA SER A 117 -19.27 0.92 -0.51
C SER A 117 -20.26 1.66 0.40
N ARG A 118 -21.38 1.02 0.78
CA ARG A 118 -22.36 1.60 1.72
C ARG A 118 -21.75 1.92 3.10
N ARG A 119 -20.84 1.04 3.58
CA ARG A 119 -20.15 1.25 4.87
C ARG A 119 -19.09 2.33 4.77
N ILE A 120 -18.43 2.43 3.61
CA ILE A 120 -17.47 3.51 3.36
C ILE A 120 -18.15 4.87 3.42
N ALA A 121 -19.41 4.97 2.95
CA ALA A 121 -20.17 6.21 3.07
C ALA A 121 -20.29 6.70 4.52
N ASP A 122 -20.51 5.78 5.46
CA ASP A 122 -20.60 6.10 6.90
C ASP A 122 -19.24 6.60 7.45
N PHE A 123 -18.13 6.09 6.93
CA PHE A 123 -16.78 6.45 7.39
C PHE A 123 -16.30 7.81 6.85
N VAL A 124 -16.82 8.28 5.71
CA VAL A 124 -16.38 9.54 5.09
C VAL A 124 -16.58 10.74 6.02
N ALA A 125 -17.65 10.78 6.80
CA ALA A 125 -17.86 11.84 7.78
C ALA A 125 -16.76 11.88 8.84
N THR A 126 -16.34 10.71 9.33
CA THR A 126 -15.21 10.60 10.27
C THR A 126 -13.88 11.00 9.62
N MET A 127 -13.61 10.57 8.37
CA MET A 127 -12.42 10.98 7.60
C MET A 127 -12.36 12.50 7.46
N ALA A 128 -13.48 13.14 7.12
CA ALA A 128 -13.59 14.58 7.00
C ALA A 128 -13.32 15.29 8.33
N ALA A 129 -13.94 14.83 9.44
CA ALA A 129 -13.73 15.40 10.76
C ALA A 129 -12.29 15.29 11.25
N CYS A 130 -11.63 14.15 11.09
CA CYS A 130 -10.21 13.97 11.41
C CYS A 130 -9.32 14.89 10.58
N THR A 131 -9.64 15.03 9.28
CA THR A 131 -8.90 15.92 8.38
C THR A 131 -9.07 17.37 8.79
N GLU A 132 -10.28 17.79 9.15
CA GLU A 132 -10.55 19.16 9.62
C GLU A 132 -9.80 19.48 10.92
N ALA A 133 -9.78 18.56 11.88
CA ALA A 133 -9.02 18.71 13.11
C ALA A 133 -7.51 18.84 12.84
N SER A 134 -6.98 18.07 11.88
CA SER A 134 -5.57 18.19 11.46
C SER A 134 -5.28 19.55 10.82
N LEU A 135 -6.15 20.03 9.94
CA LEU A 135 -6.02 21.34 9.29
C LEU A 135 -6.05 22.51 10.29
N ALA A 136 -6.86 22.41 11.34
CA ALA A 136 -6.89 23.40 12.42
C ALA A 136 -5.52 23.50 13.14
N ARG A 137 -4.85 22.35 13.37
CA ARG A 137 -3.49 22.34 13.95
C ARG A 137 -2.43 22.91 13.00
N TRP A 138 -2.54 22.61 11.71
CA TRP A 138 -1.55 23.03 10.71
C TRP A 138 -1.38 24.54 10.62
N GLY A 139 -2.48 25.29 10.81
CA GLY A 139 -2.44 26.76 10.83
C GLY A 139 -1.54 27.37 11.91
N THR A 140 -1.21 26.61 12.96
CA THR A 140 -0.38 27.04 14.09
C THR A 140 0.97 26.34 14.17
N MET A 141 1.26 25.40 13.27
CA MET A 141 2.51 24.64 13.27
C MET A 141 3.70 25.50 12.81
N ALA A 142 4.85 25.23 13.41
CA ALA A 142 6.12 25.77 12.93
C ALA A 142 6.42 25.21 11.52
N GLN A 143 6.93 26.06 10.64
CA GLN A 143 7.24 25.70 9.26
C GLN A 143 8.73 25.87 8.97
N PRO A 144 9.33 25.05 8.07
CA PRO A 144 8.68 23.92 7.37
C PRO A 144 8.41 22.71 8.29
N PHE A 145 7.43 21.88 7.92
CA PHE A 145 7.12 20.63 8.63
C PHE A 145 7.09 19.42 7.68
N ASP A 146 7.18 18.22 8.24
CA ASP A 146 7.12 16.96 7.47
C ASP A 146 5.67 16.52 7.22
N VAL A 147 5.14 16.79 6.00
CA VAL A 147 3.78 16.38 5.64
C VAL A 147 3.63 14.85 5.60
N ALA A 148 4.69 14.08 5.33
CA ALA A 148 4.60 12.62 5.38
C ALA A 148 4.32 12.13 6.81
N GLY A 149 4.95 12.76 7.80
CA GLY A 149 4.65 12.51 9.22
C GLY A 149 3.22 12.88 9.60
N GLU A 150 2.69 13.98 9.09
CA GLU A 150 1.31 14.42 9.33
C GLU A 150 0.29 13.47 8.65
N MET A 151 0.56 13.01 7.41
CA MET A 151 -0.30 12.00 6.76
C MET A 151 -0.32 10.70 7.56
N MET A 152 0.83 10.29 8.12
CA MET A 152 0.90 9.10 8.98
C MET A 152 0.05 9.24 10.25
N ALA A 153 0.07 10.40 10.89
CA ALA A 153 -0.73 10.69 12.07
C ALA A 153 -2.24 10.73 11.73
N LEU A 154 -2.59 11.40 10.62
CA LEU A 154 -3.99 11.55 10.19
C LEU A 154 -4.62 10.20 9.80
N THR A 155 -3.94 9.40 8.98
CA THR A 155 -4.47 8.09 8.56
C THR A 155 -4.53 7.10 9.72
N LEU A 156 -3.64 7.22 10.71
CA LEU A 156 -3.72 6.45 11.95
C LEU A 156 -4.98 6.84 12.77
N ASP A 157 -5.27 8.12 12.93
CA ASP A 157 -6.47 8.59 13.63
C ASP A 157 -7.75 8.11 12.89
N ILE A 158 -7.77 8.25 11.57
CA ILE A 158 -8.90 7.79 10.74
C ILE A 158 -9.13 6.28 10.91
N ILE A 159 -8.10 5.44 10.78
CA ILE A 159 -8.27 3.99 10.89
C ILE A 159 -8.76 3.58 12.28
N CYS A 160 -8.26 4.22 13.33
CA CYS A 160 -8.67 3.93 14.70
C CYS A 160 -10.13 4.31 14.96
N ARG A 161 -10.56 5.47 14.49
CA ARG A 161 -11.95 5.94 14.68
C ARG A 161 -12.94 5.20 13.79
N THR A 162 -12.60 4.91 12.54
CA THR A 162 -13.51 4.24 11.60
C THR A 162 -13.57 2.74 11.80
N MET A 163 -12.46 2.09 12.11
CA MET A 163 -12.38 0.63 12.19
C MET A 163 -12.60 0.09 13.60
N PHE A 164 -12.26 0.88 14.63
CA PHE A 164 -12.29 0.41 16.01
C PHE A 164 -13.10 1.31 16.95
N SER A 165 -13.63 2.45 16.47
CA SER A 165 -14.32 3.49 17.28
C SER A 165 -13.52 3.88 18.52
N THR A 166 -12.20 3.91 18.41
CA THR A 166 -11.28 4.17 19.52
C THR A 166 -10.46 5.42 19.21
N ASP A 167 -10.32 6.28 20.22
CA ASP A 167 -9.40 7.41 20.18
C ASP A 167 -8.01 6.94 20.67
N VAL A 168 -7.02 7.02 19.80
CA VAL A 168 -5.62 6.68 20.13
C VAL A 168 -4.72 7.90 20.17
N SER A 169 -5.27 9.09 20.35
CA SER A 169 -4.50 10.34 20.37
C SER A 169 -3.37 10.30 21.39
N GLU A 170 -3.58 9.71 22.55
CA GLU A 170 -2.59 9.54 23.60
C GLU A 170 -1.52 8.47 23.24
N ASP A 171 -1.88 7.45 22.47
CA ASP A 171 -1.03 6.33 22.09
C ASP A 171 -0.30 6.55 20.75
N THR A 172 -0.67 7.57 19.98
CA THR A 172 -0.19 7.79 18.60
C THR A 172 1.34 7.75 18.49
N ALA A 173 2.07 8.38 19.41
CA ALA A 173 3.52 8.39 19.41
C ALA A 173 4.13 7.00 19.71
N ALA A 174 3.49 6.22 20.57
CA ALA A 174 3.91 4.85 20.89
C ALA A 174 3.66 3.91 19.70
N VAL A 175 2.47 4.00 19.10
CA VAL A 175 2.11 3.22 17.91
C VAL A 175 3.03 3.54 16.75
N ARG A 176 3.34 4.81 16.48
CA ARG A 176 4.32 5.20 15.44
C ARG A 176 5.69 4.56 15.67
N ARG A 177 6.21 4.60 16.91
CA ARG A 177 7.50 3.94 17.22
C ARG A 177 7.45 2.43 16.99
N LEU A 178 6.36 1.76 17.35
CA LEU A 178 6.17 0.33 17.09
C LEU A 178 6.13 0.03 15.60
N MET A 179 5.41 0.82 14.82
CA MET A 179 5.33 0.68 13.37
C MET A 179 6.69 0.90 12.69
N ASP A 180 7.43 1.94 13.08
CA ASP A 180 8.78 2.18 12.56
C ASP A 180 9.73 1.00 12.88
N MET A 181 9.60 0.36 14.03
CA MET A 181 10.36 -0.85 14.33
C MET A 181 10.00 -2.02 13.40
N VAL A 182 8.72 -2.21 13.10
CA VAL A 182 8.25 -3.27 12.18
C VAL A 182 8.73 -3.03 10.76
N VAL A 183 8.56 -1.82 10.24
CA VAL A 183 8.95 -1.46 8.86
C VAL A 183 10.46 -1.57 8.65
N ARG A 184 11.24 -1.22 9.67
CA ARG A 184 12.71 -1.31 9.64
C ARG A 184 13.25 -2.67 10.10
N MET A 185 12.39 -3.69 10.24
CA MET A 185 12.85 -5.03 10.62
C MET A 185 13.92 -5.53 9.65
N PRO A 186 15.06 -5.99 10.17
CA PRO A 186 16.11 -6.50 9.33
C PRO A 186 15.70 -7.84 8.72
N VAL A 187 15.63 -7.88 7.39
CA VAL A 187 15.50 -9.12 6.63
C VAL A 187 16.70 -10.02 6.92
N SER A 188 16.45 -11.26 7.35
CA SER A 188 17.52 -12.24 7.57
C SER A 188 17.75 -13.10 6.32
N MET A 189 18.94 -13.72 6.22
CA MET A 189 19.19 -14.76 5.20
C MET A 189 18.17 -15.89 5.30
N LEU A 190 17.83 -16.26 6.54
CA LEU A 190 16.89 -17.35 6.82
C LEU A 190 15.49 -17.04 6.24
N ASP A 191 15.10 -15.77 6.27
CA ASP A 191 13.82 -15.34 5.69
C ASP A 191 13.87 -15.34 4.17
N LEU A 192 14.97 -14.87 3.58
CA LEU A 192 15.17 -14.84 2.13
C LEU A 192 15.15 -16.24 1.53
N PHE A 193 15.80 -17.20 2.19
CA PHE A 193 15.83 -18.61 1.76
C PHE A 193 14.61 -19.42 2.22
N GLY A 194 13.63 -18.79 2.86
CA GLY A 194 12.40 -19.46 3.31
C GLY A 194 12.63 -20.52 4.40
N LEU A 195 13.71 -20.42 5.17
CA LEU A 195 14.05 -21.40 6.20
C LEU A 195 13.08 -21.36 7.38
N PRO A 196 12.86 -22.48 8.08
CA PRO A 196 11.87 -22.58 9.14
C PRO A 196 12.05 -21.55 10.26
N GLN A 197 10.96 -21.09 10.86
CA GLN A 197 10.97 -20.03 11.88
C GLN A 197 11.59 -20.45 13.22
N TRP A 198 11.71 -21.74 13.50
CA TRP A 198 12.36 -22.25 14.72
C TRP A 198 13.87 -22.03 14.75
N LEU A 199 14.50 -21.75 13.59
CA LEU A 199 15.92 -21.39 13.56
C LEU A 199 16.14 -20.03 14.21
N PRO A 200 17.16 -19.88 15.10
CA PRO A 200 17.46 -18.64 15.79
C PRO A 200 17.72 -17.49 14.80
N ARG A 201 17.02 -16.37 14.99
CA ARG A 201 17.19 -15.17 14.15
C ARG A 201 17.87 -14.07 14.95
N PRO A 202 18.93 -13.46 14.45
CA PRO A 202 19.52 -12.28 15.07
C PRO A 202 18.45 -11.17 15.18
N LYS A 203 18.41 -10.47 16.33
CA LYS A 203 17.54 -9.31 16.57
C LYS A 203 16.02 -9.61 16.69
N ALA A 204 15.65 -10.79 17.19
CA ALA A 204 14.26 -11.12 17.51
C ALA A 204 13.68 -10.33 18.71
N ALA A 205 14.51 -9.71 19.56
CA ALA A 205 14.06 -9.02 20.76
C ALA A 205 13.19 -7.78 20.47
N PRO A 206 13.56 -6.83 19.59
CA PRO A 206 12.69 -5.69 19.26
C PRO A 206 11.35 -6.11 18.68
N LEU A 207 11.34 -7.16 17.84
CA LEU A 207 10.11 -7.69 17.29
C LEU A 207 9.21 -8.29 18.39
N ARG A 208 9.77 -9.03 19.35
CA ARG A 208 9.00 -9.56 20.48
C ARG A 208 8.38 -8.45 21.31
N HIS A 209 9.10 -7.36 21.59
CA HIS A 209 8.53 -6.20 22.27
C HIS A 209 7.39 -5.57 21.50
N ALA A 210 7.54 -5.40 20.17
CA ALA A 210 6.48 -4.87 19.34
C ALA A 210 5.24 -5.78 19.34
N ILE A 211 5.42 -7.09 19.24
CA ILE A 211 4.31 -8.08 19.31
C ILE A 211 3.57 -7.95 20.64
N VAL A 212 4.28 -7.98 21.77
CA VAL A 212 3.66 -7.85 23.09
C VAL A 212 2.87 -6.54 23.24
N ALA A 213 3.43 -5.43 22.77
CA ALA A 213 2.76 -4.13 22.84
C ALA A 213 1.50 -4.08 21.96
N PHE A 214 1.56 -4.63 20.75
CA PHE A 214 0.40 -4.72 19.86
C PHE A 214 -0.65 -5.69 20.41
N ASP A 215 -0.26 -6.81 21.00
CA ASP A 215 -1.18 -7.74 21.64
C ASP A 215 -1.92 -7.08 22.79
N ALA A 216 -1.23 -6.30 23.63
CA ALA A 216 -1.84 -5.54 24.70
C ALA A 216 -2.85 -4.48 24.17
N LEU A 217 -2.50 -3.79 23.08
CA LEU A 217 -3.38 -2.81 22.43
C LEU A 217 -4.66 -3.47 21.91
N VAL A 218 -4.54 -4.59 21.19
CA VAL A 218 -5.70 -5.33 20.67
C VAL A 218 -6.55 -5.91 21.79
N ALA A 219 -5.90 -6.46 22.83
CA ALA A 219 -6.63 -6.98 24.01
C ALA A 219 -7.46 -5.89 24.69
N ARG A 220 -6.91 -4.66 24.79
CA ARG A 220 -7.65 -3.49 25.30
C ARG A 220 -8.87 -3.19 24.42
N PHE A 221 -8.71 -3.09 23.10
CA PHE A 221 -9.83 -2.83 22.18
C PHE A 221 -10.94 -3.87 22.29
N LEU A 222 -10.58 -5.15 22.40
CA LEU A 222 -11.55 -6.23 22.57
C LEU A 222 -12.25 -6.17 23.94
N ALA A 223 -11.52 -5.87 25.01
CA ALA A 223 -12.07 -5.74 26.36
C ALA A 223 -13.03 -4.55 26.48
N GLU A 224 -12.63 -3.38 25.99
CA GLU A 224 -13.47 -2.16 25.95
C GLU A 224 -14.76 -2.42 25.17
N ARG A 225 -14.65 -3.08 24.01
CA ARG A 225 -15.80 -3.39 23.18
C ARG A 225 -16.78 -4.38 23.84
N ARG A 226 -16.28 -5.37 24.56
CA ARG A 226 -17.11 -6.35 25.27
C ARG A 226 -17.76 -5.77 26.52
N ALA A 227 -17.12 -4.80 27.16
CA ALA A 227 -17.65 -4.11 28.32
C ALA A 227 -18.73 -3.06 27.98
N ASP A 228 -18.70 -2.53 26.75
CA ASP A 228 -19.66 -1.53 26.27
C ASP A 228 -20.57 -2.16 25.18
N PRO A 229 -21.82 -2.52 25.56
CA PRO A 229 -22.78 -3.12 24.63
C PRO A 229 -23.40 -2.13 23.63
N ALA A 230 -22.97 -0.87 23.63
CA ALA A 230 -23.46 0.12 22.67
C ALA A 230 -23.30 -0.38 21.24
N GLU A 231 -24.36 -0.29 20.46
CA GLU A 231 -24.35 -0.68 19.05
C GLU A 231 -23.44 0.27 18.26
N ARG A 232 -22.38 -0.26 17.67
CA ARG A 232 -21.40 0.49 16.89
C ARG A 232 -21.32 -0.04 15.47
N ASN A 233 -21.15 0.88 14.52
CA ASN A 233 -21.10 0.57 13.08
C ASN A 233 -19.68 0.57 12.54
N ASP A 234 -18.72 -0.03 13.28
CA ASP A 234 -17.32 -0.12 12.88
C ASP A 234 -16.93 -1.56 12.49
N LEU A 235 -15.70 -1.69 11.94
CA LEU A 235 -15.17 -2.97 11.52
C LEU A 235 -15.11 -3.99 12.67
N LEU A 236 -14.69 -3.57 13.87
CA LEU A 236 -14.54 -4.46 15.01
C LEU A 236 -15.88 -5.07 15.41
N ALA A 237 -16.96 -4.27 15.45
CA ALA A 237 -18.31 -4.76 15.70
C ALA A 237 -18.76 -5.78 14.63
N MET A 238 -18.44 -5.50 13.37
CA MET A 238 -18.77 -6.41 12.26
C MET A 238 -18.00 -7.73 12.35
N LEU A 239 -16.71 -7.70 12.68
CA LEU A 239 -15.91 -8.92 12.84
C LEU A 239 -16.38 -9.76 14.04
N LEU A 240 -16.76 -9.13 15.13
CA LEU A 240 -17.32 -9.80 16.33
C LEU A 240 -18.69 -10.45 16.05
N ALA A 241 -19.52 -9.76 15.28
CA ALA A 241 -20.87 -10.25 14.92
C ALA A 241 -20.85 -11.26 13.76
N ALA A 242 -19.81 -11.23 12.93
CA ALA A 242 -19.75 -12.00 11.69
C ALA A 242 -19.78 -13.51 11.98
N ARG A 243 -20.56 -14.21 11.17
CA ARG A 243 -20.64 -15.68 11.17
C ARG A 243 -20.38 -16.20 9.76
N ASP A 244 -19.66 -17.30 9.69
CA ASP A 244 -19.47 -18.00 8.43
C ASP A 244 -20.81 -18.53 7.92
N PRO A 245 -21.26 -18.17 6.71
CA PRO A 245 -22.56 -18.61 6.20
C PRO A 245 -22.66 -20.11 5.96
N GLU A 246 -21.55 -20.83 5.87
CA GLU A 246 -21.50 -22.28 5.66
C GLU A 246 -21.48 -23.07 6.98
N THR A 247 -20.75 -22.55 7.99
CA THR A 247 -20.54 -23.27 9.26
C THR A 247 -21.27 -22.65 10.45
N GLY A 248 -21.74 -21.41 10.36
CA GLY A 248 -22.33 -20.65 11.45
C GLY A 248 -21.33 -20.16 12.51
N GLU A 249 -20.05 -20.51 12.37
CA GLU A 249 -19.02 -20.17 13.36
C GLU A 249 -18.54 -18.73 13.21
N GLY A 250 -18.25 -18.06 14.33
CA GLY A 250 -17.59 -16.79 14.39
C GLY A 250 -16.07 -16.89 14.34
N MET A 251 -15.39 -15.74 14.42
CA MET A 251 -13.94 -15.69 14.61
C MET A 251 -13.56 -15.97 16.07
N SER A 252 -12.56 -16.78 16.30
CA SER A 252 -11.93 -16.91 17.62
C SER A 252 -11.18 -15.62 18.01
N ASP A 253 -10.89 -15.43 19.30
CA ASP A 253 -10.12 -14.27 19.79
C ASP A 253 -8.76 -14.14 19.09
N LYS A 254 -8.11 -15.27 18.83
CA LYS A 254 -6.86 -15.30 18.09
C LYS A 254 -7.05 -14.81 16.64
N GLN A 255 -8.10 -15.24 15.98
CA GLN A 255 -8.41 -14.78 14.61
C GLN A 255 -8.75 -13.30 14.59
N LEU A 256 -9.56 -12.82 15.54
CA LEU A 256 -9.88 -11.39 15.70
C LEU A 256 -8.61 -10.57 15.91
N ARG A 257 -7.73 -11.01 16.81
CA ARG A 257 -6.42 -10.37 17.02
C ARG A 257 -5.61 -10.29 15.73
N ASP A 258 -5.49 -11.38 14.99
CA ASP A 258 -4.69 -11.46 13.76
C ASP A 258 -5.27 -10.57 12.65
N GLU A 259 -6.60 -10.50 12.52
CA GLU A 259 -7.26 -9.61 11.55
C GLU A 259 -7.20 -8.14 11.96
N ILE A 260 -7.43 -7.80 13.22
CA ILE A 260 -7.31 -6.44 13.74
C ILE A 260 -5.91 -5.89 13.45
N LEU A 261 -4.85 -6.63 13.80
CA LEU A 261 -3.47 -6.21 13.53
C LEU A 261 -3.18 -6.10 12.04
N THR A 262 -3.67 -7.05 11.25
CA THR A 262 -3.48 -7.01 9.79
C THR A 262 -4.10 -5.75 9.18
N ILE A 263 -5.34 -5.43 9.53
CA ILE A 263 -6.06 -4.27 8.99
C ILE A 263 -5.47 -2.96 9.52
N PHE A 264 -5.14 -2.92 10.81
CA PHE A 264 -4.50 -1.78 11.44
C PHE A 264 -3.18 -1.41 10.77
N MET A 265 -2.30 -2.39 10.57
CA MET A 265 -0.99 -2.15 9.93
C MET A 265 -1.11 -1.81 8.45
N ALA A 266 -2.00 -2.51 7.72
CA ALA A 266 -2.15 -2.30 6.30
C ALA A 266 -2.85 -0.97 5.96
N GLY A 267 -3.77 -0.51 6.82
CA GLY A 267 -4.66 0.61 6.50
C GLY A 267 -4.00 1.97 6.57
N HIS A 268 -3.21 2.26 7.61
CA HIS A 268 -2.72 3.63 7.79
C HIS A 268 -1.42 3.92 7.02
N GLU A 269 -0.42 3.06 7.09
CA GLU A 269 0.90 3.34 6.49
C GLU A 269 0.86 3.45 4.97
N THR A 270 0.08 2.59 4.31
CA THR A 270 0.00 2.59 2.85
C THR A 270 -0.67 3.86 2.32
N THR A 271 -1.78 4.27 2.92
CA THR A 271 -2.48 5.50 2.55
C THR A 271 -1.65 6.74 2.86
N ALA A 272 -0.98 6.79 4.03
CA ALA A 272 -0.09 7.87 4.39
C ALA A 272 1.04 8.08 3.39
N ASN A 273 1.71 6.99 2.98
CA ASN A 273 2.77 7.06 1.97
C ASN A 273 2.23 7.51 0.61
N ALA A 274 1.06 7.01 0.17
CA ALA A 274 0.41 7.46 -1.05
C ALA A 274 0.15 8.97 -1.02
N LEU A 275 -0.41 9.49 0.06
CA LEU A 275 -0.68 10.92 0.27
C LEU A 275 0.59 11.77 0.31
N ALA A 276 1.65 11.28 0.97
CA ALA A 276 2.94 11.97 0.97
C ALA A 276 3.50 12.15 -0.45
N TRP A 277 3.36 11.12 -1.29
CA TRP A 277 3.74 11.18 -2.70
C TRP A 277 2.83 12.06 -3.54
N VAL A 278 1.53 12.11 -3.24
CA VAL A 278 0.59 13.05 -3.90
C VAL A 278 1.06 14.49 -3.66
N TRP A 279 1.37 14.88 -2.41
CA TRP A 279 1.82 16.23 -2.09
C TRP A 279 3.19 16.56 -2.69
N PHE A 280 4.11 15.59 -2.68
CA PHE A 280 5.40 15.75 -3.37
C PHE A 280 5.24 16.03 -4.86
N LEU A 281 4.36 15.28 -5.56
CA LEU A 281 4.14 15.45 -6.98
C LEU A 281 3.41 16.74 -7.30
N LEU A 282 2.35 17.09 -6.57
CA LEU A 282 1.62 18.34 -6.77
C LEU A 282 2.49 19.57 -6.57
N ALA A 283 3.37 19.56 -5.56
CA ALA A 283 4.30 20.67 -5.33
C ALA A 283 5.30 20.91 -6.47
N GLN A 284 5.50 19.92 -7.36
CA GLN A 284 6.38 20.01 -8.53
C GLN A 284 5.62 20.25 -9.84
N HIS A 285 4.28 20.13 -9.83
CA HIS A 285 3.43 20.24 -11.03
C HIS A 285 2.32 21.28 -10.82
N PRO A 286 2.66 22.60 -10.92
CA PRO A 286 1.71 23.67 -10.65
C PRO A 286 0.44 23.64 -11.50
N ASP A 287 0.54 23.16 -12.74
CA ASP A 287 -0.62 23.03 -13.64
C ASP A 287 -1.61 21.98 -13.14
N ALA A 288 -1.10 20.83 -12.65
CA ALA A 288 -1.94 19.81 -12.05
C ALA A 288 -2.56 20.27 -10.72
N GLU A 289 -1.81 21.02 -9.93
CA GLU A 289 -2.28 21.64 -8.69
C GLU A 289 -3.38 22.68 -8.98
N ALA A 290 -3.22 23.53 -10.01
CA ALA A 290 -4.22 24.51 -10.38
C ALA A 290 -5.56 23.86 -10.75
N ARG A 291 -5.53 22.82 -11.58
CA ARG A 291 -6.74 22.05 -11.93
C ARG A 291 -7.38 21.36 -10.73
N LEU A 292 -6.57 20.88 -9.77
CA LEU A 292 -7.09 20.33 -8.52
C LEU A 292 -7.83 21.40 -7.72
N HIS A 293 -7.27 22.60 -7.63
CA HIS A 293 -7.90 23.73 -6.95
C HIS A 293 -9.22 24.16 -7.61
N GLU A 294 -9.26 24.25 -8.93
CA GLU A 294 -10.48 24.55 -9.69
C GLU A 294 -11.58 23.52 -9.43
N GLU A 295 -11.22 22.23 -9.40
CA GLU A 295 -12.20 21.18 -9.13
C GLU A 295 -12.76 21.28 -7.72
N VAL A 296 -11.89 21.38 -6.70
CA VAL A 296 -12.34 21.39 -5.29
C VAL A 296 -13.13 22.65 -4.97
N ASP A 297 -12.77 23.81 -5.54
CA ASP A 297 -13.53 25.05 -5.36
C ASP A 297 -14.94 24.92 -5.96
N ARG A 298 -15.03 24.40 -7.18
CA ARG A 298 -16.32 24.20 -7.88
C ARG A 298 -17.21 23.15 -7.20
N VAL A 299 -16.62 22.02 -6.73
CA VAL A 299 -17.40 20.89 -6.19
C VAL A 299 -17.78 21.14 -4.73
N LEU A 300 -16.88 21.72 -3.94
CA LEU A 300 -17.03 21.79 -2.50
C LEU A 300 -17.45 23.18 -1.99
N GLY A 301 -17.10 24.26 -2.69
CA GLY A 301 -17.48 25.60 -2.28
C GLY A 301 -17.08 25.98 -0.86
N GLY A 302 -15.92 25.52 -0.38
CA GLY A 302 -15.40 25.78 0.95
C GLY A 302 -15.84 24.80 2.07
N ARG A 303 -16.82 23.92 1.82
CA ARG A 303 -17.26 22.91 2.80
C ARG A 303 -16.38 21.66 2.80
N MET A 304 -16.40 20.89 3.88
CA MET A 304 -15.73 19.60 3.93
C MET A 304 -16.36 18.60 2.95
N PRO A 305 -15.54 17.71 2.32
CA PRO A 305 -16.04 16.68 1.42
C PRO A 305 -16.99 15.70 2.13
N SER A 306 -18.04 15.30 1.43
CA SER A 306 -18.95 14.22 1.80
C SER A 306 -18.83 13.04 0.82
N PHE A 307 -19.42 11.90 1.14
CA PHE A 307 -19.42 10.74 0.25
C PHE A 307 -20.03 11.04 -1.12
N ALA A 308 -21.07 11.87 -1.16
CA ALA A 308 -21.74 12.26 -2.42
C ALA A 308 -20.82 13.05 -3.36
N ASP A 309 -19.82 13.75 -2.84
CA ASP A 309 -18.90 14.56 -3.64
C ASP A 309 -17.82 13.74 -4.34
N LEU A 310 -17.48 12.56 -3.81
CA LEU A 310 -16.34 11.76 -4.30
C LEU A 310 -16.46 11.42 -5.78
N ALA A 311 -17.66 11.18 -6.27
CA ALA A 311 -17.89 10.90 -7.69
C ALA A 311 -17.64 12.12 -8.61
N ALA A 312 -17.77 13.33 -8.07
CA ALA A 312 -17.53 14.59 -8.79
C ALA A 312 -16.07 15.04 -8.72
N LEU A 313 -15.29 14.55 -7.75
CA LEU A 313 -13.86 14.82 -7.56
C LEU A 313 -13.01 13.92 -8.48
N LYS A 314 -13.23 14.05 -9.79
CA LYS A 314 -12.63 13.18 -10.82
C LYS A 314 -11.14 13.46 -11.01
N TRP A 315 -10.75 14.74 -11.10
CA TRP A 315 -9.35 15.12 -11.23
C TRP A 315 -8.56 14.78 -9.98
N THR A 316 -9.12 15.02 -8.82
CA THR A 316 -8.54 14.58 -7.52
C THR A 316 -8.22 13.09 -7.54
N ARG A 317 -9.17 12.27 -8.02
CA ARG A 317 -8.95 10.83 -8.14
C ARG A 317 -7.84 10.48 -9.13
N MET A 318 -7.83 11.11 -10.31
CA MET A 318 -6.81 10.89 -11.34
C MET A 318 -5.40 11.25 -10.83
N VAL A 319 -5.26 12.32 -10.06
CA VAL A 319 -4.02 12.72 -9.38
C VAL A 319 -3.55 11.63 -8.41
N ILE A 320 -4.45 11.10 -7.59
CA ILE A 320 -4.14 10.03 -6.64
C ILE A 320 -3.73 8.75 -7.38
N GLU A 321 -4.46 8.36 -8.42
CA GLU A 321 -4.16 7.16 -9.20
C GLU A 321 -2.80 7.27 -9.91
N GLU A 322 -2.44 8.44 -10.44
CA GLU A 322 -1.13 8.68 -11.06
C GLU A 322 0.01 8.68 -10.01
N ALA A 323 -0.24 9.23 -8.82
CA ALA A 323 0.71 9.13 -7.73
C ALA A 323 0.94 7.67 -7.31
N LEU A 324 -0.12 6.87 -7.21
CA LEU A 324 -0.05 5.42 -6.95
C LEU A 324 0.64 4.65 -8.08
N ARG A 325 0.58 5.13 -9.33
CA ARG A 325 1.36 4.56 -10.43
C ARG A 325 2.85 4.82 -10.22
N LEU A 326 3.24 6.07 -9.99
CA LEU A 326 4.63 6.46 -9.84
C LEU A 326 5.25 5.95 -8.53
N TYR A 327 4.52 6.02 -7.44
CA TYR A 327 5.02 5.66 -6.10
C TYR A 327 4.03 4.72 -5.38
N PRO A 328 3.84 3.47 -5.88
CA PRO A 328 2.94 2.51 -5.24
C PRO A 328 3.49 2.11 -3.86
N PRO A 329 2.76 2.34 -2.76
CA PRO A 329 3.23 1.93 -1.43
C PRO A 329 3.53 0.43 -1.34
N ALA A 330 2.66 -0.43 -1.88
CA ALA A 330 2.97 -1.84 -2.13
C ALA A 330 3.71 -1.95 -3.48
N HIS A 331 5.04 -1.88 -3.45
CA HIS A 331 5.85 -1.79 -4.68
C HIS A 331 6.14 -3.14 -5.35
N ALA A 332 5.80 -4.25 -4.71
CA ALA A 332 5.93 -5.59 -5.26
C ALA A 332 4.95 -6.58 -4.63
N VAL A 333 4.57 -7.59 -5.41
CA VAL A 333 3.80 -8.76 -4.96
C VAL A 333 4.62 -10.00 -5.25
N ALA A 334 4.83 -10.85 -4.24
CA ALA A 334 5.57 -12.08 -4.38
C ALA A 334 4.65 -13.31 -4.27
N ARG A 335 4.91 -14.30 -5.11
CA ARG A 335 4.27 -15.62 -5.11
C ARG A 335 5.33 -16.71 -5.16
N ARG A 336 4.90 -17.95 -4.93
CA ARG A 336 5.71 -19.16 -5.09
C ARG A 336 4.89 -20.17 -5.89
N ALA A 337 5.45 -20.69 -6.97
CA ALA A 337 4.83 -21.78 -7.72
C ALA A 337 4.71 -23.02 -6.84
N ILE A 338 3.54 -23.64 -6.82
CA ILE A 338 3.29 -24.91 -6.11
C ILE A 338 3.79 -26.05 -7.00
N ASP A 339 3.23 -26.14 -8.19
CA ASP A 339 3.57 -27.15 -9.20
C ASP A 339 4.24 -26.49 -10.40
N GLU A 340 4.70 -27.30 -11.35
CA GLU A 340 5.28 -26.83 -12.59
C GLU A 340 4.26 -26.03 -13.42
N ASP A 341 4.74 -24.98 -14.07
CA ASP A 341 3.94 -24.13 -14.95
C ASP A 341 4.78 -23.66 -16.15
N TRP A 342 4.11 -23.05 -17.14
CA TRP A 342 4.74 -22.47 -18.32
C TRP A 342 4.18 -21.09 -18.59
N ILE A 343 5.06 -20.09 -18.67
CA ILE A 343 4.70 -18.70 -18.96
C ILE A 343 5.52 -18.21 -20.15
N GLY A 344 4.84 -17.85 -21.25
CA GLY A 344 5.53 -17.38 -22.46
C GLY A 344 6.54 -18.36 -23.03
N GLY A 345 6.29 -19.66 -22.93
CA GLY A 345 7.22 -20.69 -23.39
C GLY A 345 8.37 -21.00 -22.41
N VAL A 346 8.42 -20.32 -21.26
CA VAL A 346 9.45 -20.53 -20.23
C VAL A 346 8.91 -21.45 -19.13
N ARG A 347 9.67 -22.48 -18.80
CA ARG A 347 9.35 -23.43 -17.73
C ARG A 347 9.56 -22.79 -16.36
N ILE A 348 8.54 -22.83 -15.53
CA ILE A 348 8.52 -22.40 -14.13
C ILE A 348 8.56 -23.66 -13.25
N PRO A 349 9.68 -23.97 -12.60
CA PRO A 349 9.76 -25.17 -11.78
C PRO A 349 8.98 -25.03 -10.46
N PRO A 350 8.53 -26.13 -9.83
CA PRO A 350 7.95 -26.11 -8.51
C PRO A 350 8.86 -25.41 -7.50
N GLY A 351 8.27 -24.61 -6.61
CA GLY A 351 9.01 -23.83 -5.60
C GLY A 351 9.61 -22.52 -6.11
N ALA A 352 9.56 -22.24 -7.42
CA ALA A 352 10.08 -20.98 -7.98
C ALA A 352 9.42 -19.76 -7.34
N SER A 353 10.25 -18.74 -7.06
CA SER A 353 9.76 -17.44 -6.59
C SER A 353 9.32 -16.59 -7.77
N MET A 354 8.10 -16.09 -7.72
CA MET A 354 7.50 -15.21 -8.73
C MET A 354 7.34 -13.83 -8.13
N SER A 355 8.08 -12.85 -8.62
CA SER A 355 7.98 -11.45 -8.20
C SER A 355 7.26 -10.66 -9.28
N ILE A 356 6.21 -9.95 -8.91
CA ILE A 356 5.56 -8.95 -9.73
C ILE A 356 5.93 -7.60 -9.12
N SER A 357 6.89 -6.91 -9.75
CA SER A 357 7.29 -5.59 -9.29
C SER A 357 6.31 -4.55 -9.82
N ILE A 358 5.39 -4.12 -8.98
CA ILE A 358 4.41 -3.07 -9.31
C ILE A 358 5.16 -1.79 -9.74
N TYR A 359 6.26 -1.45 -9.04
CA TYR A 359 7.10 -0.30 -9.38
C TYR A 359 7.66 -0.38 -10.80
N VAL A 360 8.12 -1.56 -11.25
CA VAL A 360 8.65 -1.78 -12.60
C VAL A 360 7.53 -1.82 -13.63
N THR A 361 6.45 -2.57 -13.37
CA THR A 361 5.29 -2.67 -14.26
C THR A 361 4.67 -1.30 -14.53
N HIS A 362 4.53 -0.46 -13.50
CA HIS A 362 3.99 0.89 -13.60
C HIS A 362 4.93 1.90 -14.29
N ARG A 363 6.16 1.50 -14.59
CA ARG A 363 7.15 2.30 -15.30
C ARG A 363 7.65 1.64 -16.58
N ASN A 364 7.01 0.55 -17.00
CA ASN A 364 7.36 -0.16 -18.21
C ASN A 364 7.02 0.71 -19.45
N PRO A 365 8.00 1.09 -20.29
CA PRO A 365 7.77 1.96 -21.43
C PRO A 365 6.87 1.33 -22.51
N ASN A 366 6.79 0.00 -22.56
CA ASN A 366 5.89 -0.71 -23.47
C ASN A 366 4.40 -0.59 -23.06
N ILE A 367 4.15 -0.17 -21.83
CA ILE A 367 2.79 0.01 -21.28
C ILE A 367 2.46 1.49 -21.09
N TRP A 368 3.45 2.26 -20.63
CA TRP A 368 3.30 3.65 -20.22
C TRP A 368 4.23 4.55 -21.04
N PRO A 369 3.74 5.24 -22.07
CA PRO A 369 4.52 6.27 -22.77
C PRO A 369 5.04 7.31 -21.77
N ASP A 370 6.32 7.72 -21.90
CA ASP A 370 6.96 8.63 -20.96
C ASP A 370 6.75 8.24 -19.48
N PRO A 371 7.18 7.04 -19.06
CA PRO A 371 6.73 6.44 -17.81
C PRO A 371 7.17 7.21 -16.56
N ALA A 372 8.16 8.08 -16.64
CA ALA A 372 8.62 8.94 -15.55
C ALA A 372 7.77 10.20 -15.38
N ARG A 373 7.06 10.63 -16.42
CA ARG A 373 6.25 11.84 -16.39
C ARG A 373 5.02 11.64 -15.51
N PHE A 374 4.76 12.62 -14.63
CA PHE A 374 3.51 12.71 -13.89
C PHE A 374 2.41 13.30 -14.80
N ASP A 375 1.42 12.49 -15.10
CA ASP A 375 0.35 12.84 -16.03
C ASP A 375 -0.98 12.18 -15.59
N PRO A 376 -1.79 12.87 -14.78
CA PRO A 376 -3.07 12.35 -14.33
C PRO A 376 -4.05 11.99 -15.46
N GLU A 377 -3.93 12.57 -16.66
CA GLU A 377 -4.80 12.24 -17.80
C GLU A 377 -4.69 10.78 -18.25
N ARG A 378 -3.65 10.06 -17.84
CA ARG A 378 -3.55 8.61 -18.03
C ARG A 378 -4.69 7.84 -17.37
N PHE A 379 -5.39 8.48 -16.44
CA PHE A 379 -6.53 7.92 -15.70
C PHE A 379 -7.87 8.50 -16.14
N ALA A 380 -7.89 9.24 -17.23
CA ALA A 380 -9.15 9.57 -17.92
C ALA A 380 -9.86 8.27 -18.38
N PRO A 381 -11.20 8.22 -18.35
CA PRO A 381 -11.98 7.01 -18.65
C PRO A 381 -11.58 6.32 -19.96
N GLU A 382 -11.31 7.11 -21.00
CA GLU A 382 -10.94 6.63 -22.33
C GLU A 382 -9.55 5.98 -22.34
N ALA A 383 -8.61 6.53 -21.57
CA ALA A 383 -7.26 5.98 -21.43
C ALA A 383 -7.27 4.68 -20.62
N VAL A 384 -8.08 4.64 -19.56
CA VAL A 384 -8.27 3.43 -18.72
C VAL A 384 -8.91 2.30 -19.55
N ALA A 385 -9.92 2.60 -20.36
CA ALA A 385 -10.61 1.60 -21.19
C ALA A 385 -9.70 0.90 -22.21
N ARG A 386 -8.63 1.56 -22.66
CA ARG A 386 -7.68 1.02 -23.65
C ARG A 386 -6.55 0.21 -23.02
N ARG A 387 -6.34 0.34 -21.71
CA ARG A 387 -5.22 -0.26 -21.00
C ARG A 387 -5.59 -1.63 -20.45
N HIS A 388 -4.67 -2.58 -20.58
CA HIS A 388 -4.84 -3.89 -19.95
C HIS A 388 -4.97 -3.72 -18.43
N ARG A 389 -5.96 -4.40 -17.82
CA ARG A 389 -6.29 -4.21 -16.38
C ARG A 389 -5.13 -4.56 -15.44
N PHE A 390 -4.26 -5.50 -15.81
CA PHE A 390 -3.08 -5.89 -15.05
C PHE A 390 -1.84 -5.04 -15.36
N ALA A 391 -1.97 -3.98 -16.12
CA ALA A 391 -0.94 -2.95 -16.29
C ALA A 391 -0.89 -1.96 -15.12
N TYR A 392 -1.98 -1.85 -14.33
CA TYR A 392 -2.09 -0.96 -13.18
C TYR A 392 -2.57 -1.73 -11.95
N LEU A 393 -1.69 -1.89 -10.96
CA LEU A 393 -1.84 -2.83 -9.86
C LEU A 393 -1.52 -2.24 -8.48
N PRO A 394 -1.89 -1.00 -8.14
CA PRO A 394 -1.50 -0.40 -6.86
C PRO A 394 -2.08 -1.16 -5.66
N PHE A 395 -3.16 -1.91 -5.88
CA PHE A 395 -3.86 -2.73 -4.90
C PHE A 395 -3.67 -4.24 -5.14
N GLY A 396 -2.71 -4.63 -5.98
CA GLY A 396 -2.56 -6.02 -6.43
C GLY A 396 -3.64 -6.44 -7.43
N GLY A 397 -3.89 -7.74 -7.55
CA GLY A 397 -4.85 -8.27 -8.52
C GLY A 397 -5.39 -9.65 -8.17
N GLY A 398 -6.40 -10.08 -8.95
CA GLY A 398 -7.06 -11.37 -8.77
C GLY A 398 -7.86 -11.47 -7.46
N PRO A 399 -8.14 -12.69 -6.98
CA PRO A 399 -8.93 -12.90 -5.75
C PRO A 399 -8.27 -12.28 -4.50
N ARG A 400 -6.95 -12.05 -4.54
CA ARG A 400 -6.15 -11.47 -3.46
C ARG A 400 -5.99 -9.94 -3.56
N VAL A 401 -6.78 -9.27 -4.39
CA VAL A 401 -6.81 -7.79 -4.47
C VAL A 401 -7.08 -7.20 -3.08
N CYS A 402 -6.51 -6.03 -2.80
CA CYS A 402 -6.69 -5.35 -1.51
C CYS A 402 -8.18 -5.21 -1.16
N ILE A 403 -8.55 -5.64 0.04
CA ILE A 403 -9.94 -5.58 0.52
C ILE A 403 -10.35 -4.14 0.82
N GLY A 404 -9.38 -3.29 1.23
CA GLY A 404 -9.60 -1.89 1.59
C GLY A 404 -9.40 -0.89 0.43
N ASN A 405 -9.31 -1.33 -0.83
CA ASN A 405 -9.01 -0.43 -1.96
C ASN A 405 -9.99 0.74 -2.08
N THR A 406 -11.29 0.48 -1.95
CA THR A 406 -12.33 1.52 -2.03
C THR A 406 -12.25 2.48 -0.85
N PHE A 407 -11.98 1.96 0.36
CA PHE A 407 -11.75 2.77 1.56
C PHE A 407 -10.54 3.70 1.36
N ALA A 408 -9.40 3.17 0.94
CA ALA A 408 -8.17 3.94 0.75
C ALA A 408 -8.31 5.05 -0.30
N ILE A 409 -9.00 4.79 -1.40
CA ILE A 409 -9.26 5.83 -2.43
C ILE A 409 -10.21 6.90 -1.90
N ALA A 410 -11.29 6.52 -1.20
CA ALA A 410 -12.21 7.48 -0.60
C ALA A 410 -11.50 8.36 0.44
N GLU A 411 -10.72 7.74 1.34
CA GLU A 411 -9.90 8.43 2.35
C GLU A 411 -8.94 9.42 1.69
N ALA A 412 -8.21 8.98 0.66
CA ALA A 412 -7.28 9.84 -0.05
C ALA A 412 -7.99 11.01 -0.76
N GLN A 413 -9.16 10.78 -1.39
CA GLN A 413 -9.93 11.85 -2.02
C GLN A 413 -10.40 12.90 -0.99
N VAL A 414 -10.92 12.46 0.16
CA VAL A 414 -11.34 13.36 1.24
C VAL A 414 -10.18 14.22 1.73
N ILE A 415 -9.05 13.59 2.05
CA ILE A 415 -7.87 14.29 2.59
C ILE A 415 -7.30 15.27 1.56
N VAL A 416 -7.06 14.83 0.33
CA VAL A 416 -6.49 15.68 -0.72
C VAL A 416 -7.40 16.85 -1.02
N ALA A 417 -8.71 16.63 -1.18
CA ALA A 417 -9.65 17.69 -1.50
C ALA A 417 -9.78 18.71 -0.35
N ALA A 418 -9.86 18.25 0.91
CA ALA A 418 -9.97 19.14 2.06
C ALA A 418 -8.72 20.01 2.27
N ILE A 419 -7.51 19.43 2.10
CA ILE A 419 -6.26 20.17 2.22
C ILE A 419 -6.12 21.16 1.05
N ALA A 420 -6.39 20.72 -0.19
CA ALA A 420 -6.28 21.55 -1.38
C ALA A 420 -7.22 22.76 -1.38
N GLN A 421 -8.36 22.71 -0.70
CA GLN A 421 -9.20 23.90 -0.53
C GLN A 421 -8.55 25.01 0.29
N ARG A 422 -7.72 24.65 1.28
CA ARG A 422 -7.21 25.62 2.27
C ARG A 422 -5.77 26.04 2.02
N TYR A 423 -4.96 25.15 1.43
CA TYR A 423 -3.52 25.33 1.31
C TYR A 423 -2.96 24.93 -0.04
N ARG A 424 -1.85 25.56 -0.40
CA ARG A 424 -0.85 25.07 -1.34
C ARG A 424 0.36 24.61 -0.53
N LEU A 425 0.89 23.45 -0.86
CA LEU A 425 2.08 22.90 -0.21
C LEU A 425 3.29 23.15 -1.10
N ARG A 426 4.31 23.82 -0.57
CA ARG A 426 5.57 24.10 -1.29
C ARG A 426 6.70 23.32 -0.65
N LEU A 427 7.50 22.65 -1.46
CA LEU A 427 8.66 21.91 -0.96
C LEU A 427 9.64 22.88 -0.29
N ALA A 428 10.12 22.52 0.90
CA ALA A 428 11.11 23.31 1.61
C ALA A 428 12.45 23.29 0.87
N PRO A 429 13.08 24.46 0.64
CA PRO A 429 14.37 24.54 -0.05
C PRO A 429 15.45 23.67 0.62
N GLY A 430 16.35 23.09 -0.19
CA GLY A 430 17.48 22.29 0.29
C GLY A 430 17.12 20.91 0.86
N ARG A 431 15.85 20.50 0.81
CA ARG A 431 15.41 19.16 1.21
C ARG A 431 15.22 18.25 -0.02
N VAL A 432 15.99 17.19 -0.08
CA VAL A 432 15.87 16.18 -1.16
C VAL A 432 14.90 15.10 -0.73
N VAL A 433 13.91 14.83 -1.58
CA VAL A 433 12.95 13.74 -1.38
C VAL A 433 13.38 12.54 -2.24
N GLU A 434 13.78 11.47 -1.59
CA GLU A 434 14.21 10.23 -2.23
C GLU A 434 13.25 9.08 -1.88
N PRO A 435 12.87 8.24 -2.86
CA PRO A 435 12.12 7.03 -2.55
C PRO A 435 13.03 5.99 -1.89
N VAL A 436 12.49 5.26 -0.93
CA VAL A 436 13.11 4.06 -0.35
C VAL A 436 12.10 2.92 -0.31
N GLY A 437 12.47 1.78 -0.89
CA GLY A 437 11.67 0.56 -0.89
C GLY A 437 12.05 -0.34 0.29
N LEU A 438 11.24 -0.33 1.33
CA LEU A 438 11.30 -1.26 2.47
C LEU A 438 10.11 -2.22 2.41
N LEU A 439 9.37 -2.41 3.50
CA LEU A 439 8.08 -3.10 3.47
C LEU A 439 7.09 -2.34 2.57
N THR A 440 7.14 -1.02 2.63
CA THR A 440 6.41 -0.08 1.78
C THR A 440 7.38 0.86 1.07
N LEU A 441 6.94 1.43 -0.06
CA LEU A 441 7.64 2.50 -0.75
C LEU A 441 7.28 3.83 -0.09
N ARG A 442 8.28 4.51 0.47
CA ARG A 442 8.06 5.75 1.22
C ARG A 442 9.15 6.80 0.96
N PRO A 443 8.89 8.08 1.25
CA PRO A 443 9.93 9.10 1.29
C PRO A 443 10.95 8.80 2.39
N LYS A 444 12.23 8.69 2.04
CA LYS A 444 13.31 8.28 2.96
C LYS A 444 13.48 9.22 4.15
N ASN A 445 13.38 10.53 3.92
CA ASN A 445 13.63 11.59 4.90
C ASN A 445 12.38 12.47 5.10
N GLY A 446 11.18 11.94 4.82
CA GLY A 446 9.95 12.70 4.85
C GLY A 446 9.77 13.61 3.61
N VAL A 447 8.69 14.37 3.61
CA VAL A 447 8.38 15.40 2.61
C VAL A 447 8.17 16.72 3.36
N TRP A 448 9.19 17.55 3.37
CA TRP A 448 9.18 18.81 4.12
C TRP A 448 8.57 19.94 3.28
N VAL A 449 7.55 20.59 3.82
CA VAL A 449 6.76 21.60 3.11
C VAL A 449 6.52 22.84 3.96
N THR A 450 6.25 23.94 3.26
CA THR A 450 5.62 25.16 3.81
C THR A 450 4.20 25.27 3.28
N LEU A 451 3.31 25.83 4.09
CA LEU A 451 1.91 26.07 3.71
C LEU A 451 1.76 27.50 3.19
N GLU A 452 1.14 27.63 2.03
CA GLU A 452 0.62 28.88 1.49
C GLU A 452 -0.91 28.84 1.62
N PRO A 453 -1.51 29.66 2.51
CA PRO A 453 -2.97 29.74 2.62
C PRO A 453 -3.60 30.16 1.30
N ARG A 454 -4.66 29.49 0.90
CA ARG A 454 -5.49 29.92 -0.22
C ARG A 454 -6.60 30.85 0.27
N LYS A 455 -6.88 31.89 -0.49
CA LYS A 455 -8.10 32.66 -0.26
C LYS A 455 -9.27 31.76 -0.67
N ALA A 456 -10.29 31.65 0.18
CA ALA A 456 -11.54 31.00 -0.21
C ALA A 456 -12.02 31.63 -1.54
N ALA A 457 -12.45 30.79 -2.48
CA ALA A 457 -13.17 31.30 -3.64
C ALA A 457 -14.43 32.00 -3.11
N ALA A 458 -14.59 33.29 -3.50
CA ALA A 458 -15.70 34.13 -3.05
C ALA A 458 -17.03 33.65 -3.65
#